data_894862a97f6ce75a8af37e0cb6d4eb31
#
_entry.id   894862a97f6ce75a8af37e0cb6d4eb31
#
_cell.length_a   1.000
_cell.length_b   1.000
_cell.length_c   1.000
_cell.angle_alpha   90.00
_cell.angle_beta   90.00
_cell.angle_gamma   90.00
#
_symmetry.space_group_name_H-M   'P 1'
#
loop_
_entity.id
_entity.type
_entity.pdbx_description
1 polymer ?
#
loop_
_entity_poly.entity_id
_entity_poly.type
_entity_poly.pdbx_seq_one_letter_code
_entity_poly.pdbx_strand_id
1 'polypeptide(L)'
;MRRGPLSAVMAAALAGAGVLCGVAPSAHAADPPPARAVRSGPATVTAADATTVPLRLEPLGDSITWGEASSTGNGYRDALAGDLTGDGYTLDFVGSMRSGTMSDPDNEGHQGWRIDQIAALADTTLATYKPNLVTLMLGTNDLIQGYQVPTAPDRLHALVDRVLADDPTATVLLADLPPSTSPQVAQAEPAYDAAVRDIVASEQAAGRHVGFVDMGALTTADLADQVHPNDTGYRKMADAWHAGVRAAASAGWLRAPQPVTGVLKSGMAGKCLDLNAGSAANGTPVQLWTCNGTVAQVWTSGQDGTVRAQGKCLDVTGAATGNGSPVELWDCNGGGNQQWQPYNGGLRNPASGRCLDDPAFSVADGTRLQLWDCNGGTNQQWSLA
;
A
#
# COMPACT_ATOMS: atom_id res chain seq x y z
N MET A 1 -13.49 62.77 -12.63
CA MET A 1 -14.83 63.24 -13.04
C MET A 1 -15.82 62.17 -12.58
N ARG A 2 -16.61 62.54 -11.57
CA ARG A 2 -18.07 62.56 -11.53
C ARG A 2 -18.71 61.17 -11.84
N ARG A 3 -19.61 60.58 -11.13
CA ARG A 3 -20.47 60.80 -9.94
C ARG A 3 -21.24 59.51 -9.73
N GLY A 4 -21.47 59.06 -8.51
CA GLY A 4 -22.59 58.22 -8.15
C GLY A 4 -23.91 59.01 -8.11
N PRO A 5 -24.94 58.70 -7.32
CA PRO A 5 -25.38 57.46 -6.65
C PRO A 5 -26.90 57.25 -6.88
N LEU A 6 -27.63 56.32 -6.19
CA LEU A 6 -28.84 56.58 -5.41
C LEU A 6 -29.70 55.34 -5.19
N SER A 7 -29.95 55.12 -3.96
CA SER A 7 -30.95 54.42 -3.20
C SER A 7 -32.41 54.63 -3.66
N ALA A 8 -33.28 53.65 -3.38
CA ALA A 8 -34.66 53.90 -2.98
C ALA A 8 -35.21 52.73 -2.13
N VAL A 9 -35.69 53.13 -0.97
CA VAL A 9 -36.47 52.45 0.05
C VAL A 9 -37.95 52.71 -0.24
N MET A 10 -38.87 51.76 0.04
CA MET A 10 -40.26 51.95 0.45
C MET A 10 -40.83 50.62 0.90
N ALA A 11 -41.20 50.39 2.07
CA ALA A 11 -42.11 50.71 3.13
C ALA A 11 -43.62 50.38 2.83
N ALA A 12 -44.06 49.42 3.66
CA ALA A 12 -45.31 49.24 4.42
C ALA A 12 -46.69 49.41 3.74
N ALA A 13 -47.58 48.49 4.09
CA ALA A 13 -48.91 48.82 4.63
C ALA A 13 -49.61 47.60 5.22
N LEU A 14 -50.19 47.79 6.39
CA LEU A 14 -51.07 46.94 7.21
C LEU A 14 -52.53 47.05 6.75
N ALA A 15 -53.30 45.95 6.93
CA ALA A 15 -54.73 45.96 7.33
C ALA A 15 -55.11 44.50 7.56
N GLY A 16 -55.68 43.99 8.58
CA GLY A 16 -56.64 44.46 9.56
C GLY A 16 -57.93 43.67 9.45
N ALA A 17 -58.25 42.93 10.54
CA ALA A 17 -59.55 42.51 11.04
C ALA A 17 -60.21 41.19 10.56
N GLY A 18 -60.63 40.41 11.56
CA GLY A 18 -61.79 39.53 11.49
C GLY A 18 -61.77 38.34 12.43
N VAL A 19 -62.26 38.55 13.70
CA VAL A 19 -62.53 37.52 14.70
C VAL A 19 -63.77 36.75 14.35
N LEU A 20 -63.77 35.42 14.42
CA LEU A 20 -64.95 34.59 14.69
C LEU A 20 -64.53 33.38 15.55
N CYS A 21 -65.08 33.33 16.77
CA CYS A 21 -64.99 32.20 17.67
C CYS A 21 -65.79 31.01 17.15
N GLY A 22 -65.18 29.85 17.12
CA GLY A 22 -65.84 28.57 16.97
C GLY A 22 -65.22 27.59 17.99
N VAL A 23 -66.05 27.24 19.01
CA VAL A 23 -65.71 26.25 20.00
C VAL A 23 -65.86 24.86 19.40
N ALA A 24 -64.83 24.04 19.39
CA ALA A 24 -64.91 22.62 19.09
C ALA A 24 -64.31 21.78 20.24
N PRO A 25 -64.79 20.55 20.49
CA PRO A 25 -64.60 19.84 21.73
C PRO A 25 -63.22 19.21 21.92
N SER A 26 -62.82 19.14 23.17
CA SER A 26 -61.57 18.54 23.67
C SER A 26 -61.45 17.06 23.28
N ALA A 27 -60.46 16.74 22.44
CA ALA A 27 -59.98 15.38 22.30
C ALA A 27 -58.89 15.13 23.33
N HIS A 28 -59.04 14.05 24.08
CA HIS A 28 -58.04 13.58 25.05
C HIS A 28 -56.74 13.23 24.31
N ALA A 29 -55.66 13.90 24.67
CA ALA A 29 -54.33 13.53 24.22
C ALA A 29 -53.90 12.23 24.92
N ALA A 30 -53.56 11.20 24.15
CA ALA A 30 -52.91 10.01 24.65
C ALA A 30 -51.46 10.35 25.03
N ASP A 31 -51.01 9.88 26.17
CA ASP A 31 -49.63 10.04 26.64
C ASP A 31 -48.63 9.43 25.65
N PRO A 32 -47.49 10.11 25.35
CA PRO A 32 -46.46 9.53 24.53
C PRO A 32 -45.75 8.39 25.29
N PRO A 33 -45.36 7.32 24.60
CA PRO A 33 -44.60 6.23 25.21
C PRO A 33 -43.23 6.73 25.73
N PRO A 34 -42.70 6.12 26.81
CA PRO A 34 -41.47 6.57 27.44
C PRO A 34 -40.30 6.46 26.45
N ALA A 35 -39.53 7.53 26.33
CA ALA A 35 -38.31 7.59 25.51
C ALA A 35 -37.33 6.52 25.99
N ARG A 36 -37.04 5.56 25.10
CA ARG A 36 -36.00 4.56 25.30
C ARG A 36 -34.64 5.29 25.29
N ALA A 37 -34.01 5.36 26.45
CA ALA A 37 -32.67 5.89 26.57
C ALA A 37 -31.71 5.07 25.71
N VAL A 38 -31.25 5.64 24.58
CA VAL A 38 -30.14 5.12 23.81
C VAL A 38 -28.89 5.39 24.64
N ARG A 39 -28.37 4.38 25.29
CA ARG A 39 -27.03 4.44 25.87
C ARG A 39 -26.02 4.48 24.72
N SER A 40 -25.54 5.66 24.39
CA SER A 40 -24.31 5.84 23.61
C SER A 40 -23.13 5.52 24.52
N GLY A 41 -22.77 4.24 24.60
CA GLY A 41 -21.45 3.83 25.05
C GLY A 41 -20.45 4.21 23.95
N PRO A 42 -19.18 4.54 24.30
CA PRO A 42 -18.18 4.70 23.28
C PRO A 42 -18.10 3.38 22.50
N ALA A 43 -18.24 3.44 21.16
CA ALA A 43 -17.98 2.31 20.30
C ALA A 43 -16.47 1.98 20.47
N THR A 44 -16.19 0.91 21.20
CA THR A 44 -14.89 0.29 21.17
C THR A 44 -14.70 -0.23 19.75
N VAL A 45 -13.93 0.49 18.93
CA VAL A 45 -13.39 -0.03 17.68
C VAL A 45 -12.54 -1.23 18.09
N THR A 46 -13.04 -2.42 17.84
CA THR A 46 -12.29 -3.65 18.09
C THR A 46 -11.15 -3.72 17.09
N ALA A 47 -9.97 -4.12 17.54
CA ALA A 47 -8.75 -4.24 16.72
C ALA A 47 -8.92 -5.13 15.44
N ALA A 48 -10.05 -5.83 15.32
CA ALA A 48 -10.38 -6.66 14.15
C ALA A 48 -10.65 -5.84 12.87
N ASP A 49 -11.09 -4.57 12.97
CA ASP A 49 -11.37 -3.77 11.77
C ASP A 49 -10.10 -3.18 11.13
N ALA A 50 -9.00 -3.08 11.90
CA ALA A 50 -7.72 -2.56 11.41
C ALA A 50 -6.91 -3.59 10.61
N THR A 51 -7.15 -4.90 10.81
CA THR A 51 -6.43 -6.00 10.16
C THR A 51 -6.98 -6.37 8.78
N THR A 52 -8.02 -5.70 8.32
CA THR A 52 -8.62 -5.96 6.99
C THR A 52 -8.06 -5.05 5.88
N VAL A 53 -7.26 -4.04 6.24
CA VAL A 53 -6.66 -3.14 5.25
C VAL A 53 -5.52 -3.86 4.53
N PRO A 54 -5.59 -4.04 3.20
CA PRO A 54 -4.45 -4.57 2.44
C PRO A 54 -3.25 -3.63 2.57
N LEU A 55 -2.07 -4.20 2.77
CA LEU A 55 -0.81 -3.47 2.84
C LEU A 55 -0.04 -3.66 1.54
N ARG A 56 0.14 -2.58 0.79
CA ARG A 56 1.12 -2.49 -0.28
C ARG A 56 2.31 -1.76 0.31
N LEU A 57 3.31 -2.55 0.71
CA LEU A 57 4.47 -2.08 1.48
C LEU A 57 5.68 -1.94 0.57
N GLU A 58 6.23 -0.73 0.48
CA GLU A 58 7.51 -0.47 -0.16
C GLU A 58 8.63 -0.44 0.89
N PRO A 59 9.49 -1.47 0.94
CA PRO A 59 10.72 -1.40 1.72
C PRO A 59 11.73 -0.52 0.99
N LEU A 60 11.87 0.74 1.41
CA LEU A 60 12.71 1.75 0.77
C LEU A 60 14.01 1.93 1.57
N GLY A 61 15.17 1.68 0.92
CA GLY A 61 16.43 1.75 1.64
C GLY A 61 17.66 1.36 0.83
N ASP A 62 18.66 0.89 1.56
CA ASP A 62 19.97 0.52 1.02
C ASP A 62 20.21 -1.01 1.03
N SER A 63 21.47 -1.44 1.21
CA SER A 63 21.86 -2.85 1.30
C SER A 63 21.20 -3.61 2.46
N ILE A 64 20.87 -2.94 3.55
CA ILE A 64 20.20 -3.56 4.69
C ILE A 64 18.75 -3.90 4.30
N THR A 65 18.07 -3.00 3.60
CA THR A 65 16.74 -3.27 3.04
C THR A 65 16.75 -4.34 1.94
N TRP A 66 17.80 -4.36 1.11
CA TRP A 66 18.07 -5.46 0.17
C TRP A 66 18.18 -6.82 0.85
N GLY A 67 18.70 -6.88 2.10
CA GLY A 67 18.93 -8.10 2.86
C GLY A 67 20.35 -8.63 2.80
N GLU A 68 21.34 -7.75 2.54
CA GLU A 68 22.76 -8.11 2.49
C GLU A 68 23.22 -8.77 3.80
N ALA A 69 24.07 -9.76 3.68
CA ALA A 69 24.61 -10.58 4.78
C ALA A 69 23.60 -11.47 5.53
N SER A 70 22.30 -11.46 5.17
CA SER A 70 21.40 -12.51 5.67
C SER A 70 21.62 -13.83 4.91
N SER A 71 21.40 -14.96 5.59
CA SER A 71 21.66 -16.29 5.01
C SER A 71 20.76 -16.61 3.79
N THR A 72 19.61 -15.95 3.68
CA THR A 72 18.62 -16.15 2.61
C THR A 72 18.57 -15.01 1.60
N GLY A 73 19.23 -13.88 1.88
CA GLY A 73 19.07 -12.64 1.12
C GLY A 73 17.74 -11.92 1.37
N ASN A 74 16.89 -12.43 2.28
CA ASN A 74 15.58 -11.85 2.57
C ASN A 74 15.66 -10.65 3.52
N GLY A 75 16.75 -10.53 4.30
CA GLY A 75 16.86 -9.52 5.36
C GLY A 75 15.74 -9.67 6.39
N TYR A 76 15.14 -8.54 6.79
CA TYR A 76 14.02 -8.51 7.72
C TYR A 76 12.66 -8.84 7.06
N ARG A 77 12.56 -8.77 5.73
CA ARG A 77 11.30 -8.77 4.99
C ARG A 77 10.50 -10.06 5.14
N ASP A 78 11.14 -11.22 5.09
CA ASP A 78 10.46 -12.53 5.22
C ASP A 78 9.84 -12.71 6.61
N ALA A 79 10.59 -12.38 7.65
CA ALA A 79 10.10 -12.45 9.02
C ALA A 79 8.96 -11.44 9.26
N LEU A 80 9.09 -10.21 8.76
CA LEU A 80 8.04 -9.19 8.81
C LEU A 80 6.78 -9.66 8.08
N ALA A 81 6.94 -10.28 6.89
CA ALA A 81 5.81 -10.84 6.14
C ALA A 81 5.06 -11.92 6.95
N GLY A 82 5.81 -12.81 7.61
CA GLY A 82 5.23 -13.84 8.47
C GLY A 82 4.43 -13.24 9.63
N ASP A 83 4.97 -12.22 10.30
CA ASP A 83 4.32 -11.57 11.43
C ASP A 83 3.05 -10.81 10.99
N LEU A 84 3.11 -10.04 9.91
CA LEU A 84 1.97 -9.28 9.40
C LEU A 84 0.85 -10.20 8.87
N THR A 85 1.20 -11.27 8.16
CA THR A 85 0.21 -12.24 7.72
C THR A 85 -0.37 -13.04 8.88
N GLY A 86 0.42 -13.28 9.93
CA GLY A 86 -0.04 -13.85 11.21
C GLY A 86 -1.06 -12.95 11.93
N ASP A 87 -0.92 -11.64 11.83
CA ASP A 87 -1.88 -10.65 12.34
C ASP A 87 -3.12 -10.50 11.43
N GLY A 88 -3.16 -11.19 10.28
CA GLY A 88 -4.30 -11.21 9.36
C GLY A 88 -4.24 -10.18 8.22
N TYR A 89 -3.12 -9.47 8.05
CA TYR A 89 -2.98 -8.57 6.90
C TYR A 89 -2.79 -9.34 5.59
N THR A 90 -3.40 -8.84 4.53
CA THR A 90 -2.98 -9.15 3.16
C THR A 90 -1.81 -8.22 2.84
N LEU A 91 -0.65 -8.79 2.48
CA LEU A 91 0.58 -8.07 2.26
C LEU A 91 1.06 -8.25 0.82
N ASP A 92 1.53 -7.16 0.23
CA ASP A 92 2.16 -7.05 -1.07
C ASP A 92 3.41 -6.19 -0.90
N PHE A 93 4.59 -6.79 -0.98
CA PHE A 93 5.81 -6.00 -1.08
C PHE A 93 5.93 -5.45 -2.49
N VAL A 94 6.35 -4.20 -2.61
CA VAL A 94 6.52 -3.53 -3.91
C VAL A 94 7.88 -2.84 -3.99
N GLY A 95 8.33 -2.63 -5.21
CA GLY A 95 9.61 -1.98 -5.52
C GLY A 95 10.21 -2.51 -6.81
N SER A 96 11.22 -1.83 -7.33
CA SER A 96 11.87 -2.16 -8.59
C SER A 96 12.91 -3.28 -8.45
N MET A 97 13.29 -3.60 -7.22
CA MET A 97 14.34 -4.57 -6.89
C MET A 97 13.73 -5.88 -6.39
N ARG A 98 14.49 -6.96 -6.59
CA ARG A 98 14.11 -8.30 -6.13
C ARG A 98 15.32 -8.98 -5.49
N SER A 99 15.19 -9.40 -4.24
CA SER A 99 16.27 -10.06 -3.51
C SER A 99 15.77 -11.10 -2.54
N GLY A 100 16.60 -12.13 -2.34
CA GLY A 100 16.29 -13.23 -1.43
C GLY A 100 15.48 -14.35 -2.08
N THR A 101 15.03 -15.27 -1.23
CA THR A 101 14.35 -16.53 -1.61
C THR A 101 12.91 -16.61 -1.13
N MET A 102 12.39 -15.54 -0.52
CA MET A 102 11.01 -15.46 -0.05
C MET A 102 10.00 -15.45 -1.21
N SER A 103 8.74 -15.73 -0.91
CA SER A 103 7.68 -15.83 -1.91
C SER A 103 7.38 -14.50 -2.61
N ASP A 104 7.53 -13.39 -1.89
CA ASP A 104 7.36 -12.03 -2.41
C ASP A 104 8.67 -11.23 -2.17
N PRO A 105 9.62 -11.28 -3.10
CA PRO A 105 10.96 -10.73 -2.92
C PRO A 105 11.09 -9.25 -3.31
N ASP A 106 9.99 -8.59 -3.68
CA ASP A 106 10.02 -7.22 -4.17
C ASP A 106 10.43 -6.23 -3.08
N ASN A 107 11.22 -5.23 -3.43
CA ASN A 107 11.70 -4.19 -2.51
C ASN A 107 12.33 -3.03 -3.30
N GLU A 108 12.64 -1.93 -2.62
CA GLU A 108 13.38 -0.79 -3.18
C GLU A 108 14.70 -0.58 -2.41
N GLY A 109 15.40 -1.68 -2.10
CA GLY A 109 16.71 -1.68 -1.45
C GLY A 109 17.84 -1.64 -2.45
N HIS A 110 18.71 -0.63 -2.39
CA HIS A 110 19.83 -0.44 -3.31
C HIS A 110 21.16 -0.46 -2.57
N GLN A 111 21.96 -1.50 -2.82
CA GLN A 111 23.23 -1.73 -2.13
C GLN A 111 24.20 -0.57 -2.35
N GLY A 112 24.76 -0.03 -1.26
CA GLY A 112 25.73 1.05 -1.29
C GLY A 112 25.17 2.44 -1.58
N TRP A 113 23.84 2.59 -1.73
CA TRP A 113 23.23 3.86 -2.11
C TRP A 113 22.98 4.77 -0.91
N ARG A 114 23.16 6.05 -1.18
CA ARG A 114 22.89 7.16 -0.25
C ARG A 114 21.48 7.70 -0.43
N ILE A 115 21.10 8.56 0.48
CA ILE A 115 19.78 9.24 0.48
C ILE A 115 19.54 9.99 -0.85
N ASP A 116 20.54 10.72 -1.38
CA ASP A 116 20.39 11.48 -2.63
C ASP A 116 20.14 10.58 -3.85
N GLN A 117 20.69 9.38 -3.86
CA GLN A 117 20.53 8.42 -4.94
C GLN A 117 19.13 7.79 -4.91
N ILE A 118 18.65 7.39 -3.72
CA ILE A 118 17.27 6.91 -3.53
C ILE A 118 16.26 8.01 -3.87
N ALA A 119 16.50 9.24 -3.42
CA ALA A 119 15.63 10.37 -3.72
C ALA A 119 15.47 10.64 -5.22
N ALA A 120 16.50 10.32 -6.03
CA ALA A 120 16.45 10.52 -7.47
C ALA A 120 15.48 9.58 -8.20
N LEU A 121 15.16 8.42 -7.62
CA LEU A 121 14.23 7.45 -8.23
C LEU A 121 12.87 7.40 -7.53
N ALA A 122 12.76 7.95 -6.32
CA ALA A 122 11.58 7.80 -5.46
C ALA A 122 10.27 8.20 -6.15
N ASP A 123 10.23 9.34 -6.86
CA ASP A 123 9.01 9.78 -7.56
C ASP A 123 8.54 8.74 -8.60
N THR A 124 9.47 8.04 -9.25
CA THR A 124 9.13 7.02 -10.26
C THR A 124 8.60 5.76 -9.61
N THR A 125 9.22 5.28 -8.52
CA THR A 125 8.80 4.06 -7.82
C THR A 125 7.47 4.28 -7.11
N LEU A 126 7.34 5.39 -6.38
CA LEU A 126 6.10 5.76 -5.69
C LEU A 126 4.92 5.90 -6.67
N ALA A 127 5.11 6.60 -7.79
CA ALA A 127 4.06 6.73 -8.81
C ALA A 127 3.68 5.39 -9.45
N THR A 128 4.66 4.49 -9.61
CA THR A 128 4.46 3.17 -10.21
C THR A 128 3.75 2.21 -9.25
N TYR A 129 4.27 2.11 -8.03
CA TYR A 129 3.83 1.08 -7.08
C TYR A 129 2.73 1.56 -6.14
N LYS A 130 2.61 2.86 -5.89
CA LYS A 130 1.60 3.50 -5.02
C LYS A 130 1.45 2.77 -3.68
N PRO A 131 2.52 2.66 -2.89
CA PRO A 131 2.46 2.03 -1.59
C PRO A 131 1.55 2.81 -0.65
N ASN A 132 0.79 2.12 0.21
CA ASN A 132 0.08 2.76 1.32
C ASN A 132 0.88 2.71 2.62
N LEU A 133 1.98 1.96 2.61
CA LEU A 133 2.92 1.84 3.72
C LEU A 133 4.36 1.80 3.17
N VAL A 134 5.22 2.66 3.69
CA VAL A 134 6.64 2.70 3.35
C VAL A 134 7.45 2.46 4.61
N THR A 135 8.35 1.47 4.60
CA THR A 135 9.39 1.34 5.63
C THR A 135 10.67 1.96 5.10
N LEU A 136 11.11 3.05 5.72
CA LEU A 136 12.25 3.86 5.26
C LEU A 136 13.40 3.79 6.27
N MET A 137 14.54 3.29 5.85
CA MET A 137 15.78 3.31 6.61
C MET A 137 16.96 3.59 5.67
N LEU A 138 17.59 4.74 5.84
CA LEU A 138 18.70 5.21 5.02
C LEU A 138 19.65 6.08 5.85
N GLY A 139 20.87 6.26 5.35
CA GLY A 139 21.87 7.12 5.96
C GLY A 139 23.20 6.42 6.20
N THR A 140 23.21 5.10 6.37
CA THR A 140 24.42 4.31 6.60
C THR A 140 25.51 4.64 5.57
N ASN A 141 25.14 4.70 4.29
CA ASN A 141 26.08 4.99 3.20
C ASN A 141 26.51 6.46 3.15
N ASP A 142 25.67 7.40 3.54
CA ASP A 142 26.06 8.81 3.68
C ASP A 142 27.14 8.96 4.75
N LEU A 143 27.00 8.25 5.89
CA LEU A 143 27.95 8.29 6.99
C LEU A 143 29.26 7.57 6.63
N ILE A 144 29.22 6.35 6.08
CA ILE A 144 30.41 5.58 5.69
C ILE A 144 31.23 6.32 4.64
N GLN A 145 30.57 6.87 3.62
CA GLN A 145 31.22 7.56 2.51
C GLN A 145 31.63 9.00 2.88
N GLY A 146 31.27 9.48 4.07
CA GLY A 146 31.51 10.86 4.50
C GLY A 146 30.84 11.90 3.61
N TYR A 147 29.69 11.52 2.98
CA TYR A 147 29.04 12.35 1.98
C TYR A 147 28.14 13.38 2.64
N GLN A 148 28.62 14.62 2.70
CA GLN A 148 27.85 15.75 3.23
C GLN A 148 27.08 15.39 4.54
N VAL A 149 27.75 14.72 5.47
CA VAL A 149 27.17 14.18 6.71
C VAL A 149 26.32 15.18 7.47
N PRO A 150 26.72 16.46 7.64
CA PRO A 150 25.91 17.43 8.39
C PRO A 150 24.52 17.74 7.77
N THR A 151 24.33 17.47 6.49
CA THR A 151 23.06 17.71 5.79
C THR A 151 22.35 16.41 5.40
N ALA A 152 22.86 15.25 5.85
CA ALA A 152 22.18 13.97 5.59
C ALA A 152 20.76 13.94 6.20
N PRO A 153 20.51 14.43 7.43
CA PRO A 153 19.15 14.50 7.96
C PRO A 153 18.20 15.38 7.13
N ASP A 154 18.68 16.51 6.60
CA ASP A 154 17.85 17.40 5.75
C ASP A 154 17.44 16.68 4.45
N ARG A 155 18.36 15.90 3.86
CA ARG A 155 18.07 15.09 2.67
C ARG A 155 17.07 13.96 2.97
N LEU A 156 17.19 13.32 4.15
CA LEU A 156 16.24 12.32 4.59
C LEU A 156 14.84 12.92 4.79
N HIS A 157 14.78 14.07 5.45
CA HIS A 157 13.50 14.79 5.63
C HIS A 157 12.87 15.13 4.28
N ALA A 158 13.64 15.67 3.35
CA ALA A 158 13.16 15.99 2.00
C ALA A 158 12.67 14.73 1.25
N LEU A 159 13.26 13.56 1.51
CA LEU A 159 12.77 12.29 0.96
C LEU A 159 11.42 11.87 1.59
N VAL A 160 11.26 12.03 2.90
CA VAL A 160 9.97 11.80 3.59
C VAL A 160 8.89 12.73 3.02
N ASP A 161 9.18 14.03 2.89
CA ASP A 161 8.28 15.00 2.26
C ASP A 161 7.87 14.57 0.84
N ARG A 162 8.80 14.02 0.07
CA ARG A 162 8.56 13.54 -1.30
C ARG A 162 7.61 12.34 -1.33
N VAL A 163 7.82 11.36 -0.45
CA VAL A 163 6.92 10.21 -0.30
C VAL A 163 5.49 10.67 0.01
N LEU A 164 5.35 11.60 0.96
CA LEU A 164 4.05 12.13 1.39
C LEU A 164 3.43 13.12 0.39
N ALA A 165 4.22 13.69 -0.53
CA ALA A 165 3.69 14.51 -1.61
C ALA A 165 3.04 13.66 -2.72
N ASP A 166 3.57 12.45 -2.99
CA ASP A 166 2.99 11.51 -3.95
C ASP A 166 1.66 10.90 -3.43
N ASP A 167 1.63 10.46 -2.17
CA ASP A 167 0.40 10.06 -1.48
C ASP A 167 0.34 10.62 -0.05
N PRO A 168 -0.41 11.75 0.17
CA PRO A 168 -0.57 12.33 1.50
C PRO A 168 -1.27 11.43 2.52
N THR A 169 -1.87 10.33 2.08
CA THR A 169 -2.56 9.35 2.96
C THR A 169 -1.69 8.15 3.28
N ALA A 170 -0.54 8.00 2.63
CA ALA A 170 0.40 6.93 2.93
C ALA A 170 0.96 7.05 4.35
N THR A 171 1.31 5.92 4.92
CA THR A 171 2.02 5.85 6.20
C THR A 171 3.50 5.62 5.93
N VAL A 172 4.36 6.45 6.49
CA VAL A 172 5.81 6.26 6.48
C VAL A 172 6.27 5.81 7.86
N LEU A 173 6.93 4.66 7.93
CA LEU A 173 7.66 4.23 9.11
C LEU A 173 9.12 4.55 8.88
N LEU A 174 9.64 5.52 9.63
CA LEU A 174 11.01 5.99 9.52
C LEU A 174 11.84 5.45 10.68
N ALA A 175 12.89 4.68 10.36
CA ALA A 175 13.76 4.08 11.36
C ALA A 175 15.05 4.88 11.55
N ASP A 176 15.58 4.85 12.79
CA ASP A 176 16.98 5.13 13.04
C ASP A 176 17.89 3.98 12.53
N LEU A 177 19.20 4.19 12.59
CA LEU A 177 20.14 3.20 12.07
C LEU A 177 20.41 2.08 13.08
N PRO A 178 20.66 0.84 12.63
CA PRO A 178 21.21 -0.18 13.50
C PRO A 178 22.64 0.20 13.93
N PRO A 179 23.11 -0.26 15.11
CA PRO A 179 24.46 0.04 15.59
C PRO A 179 25.53 -0.43 14.60
N SER A 180 26.66 0.25 14.58
CA SER A 180 27.75 -0.07 13.66
C SER A 180 29.10 -0.19 14.38
N THR A 181 29.98 -1.06 13.85
CA THR A 181 31.40 -1.10 14.24
C THR A 181 32.30 -0.29 13.30
N SER A 182 31.73 0.29 12.23
CA SER A 182 32.43 1.26 11.39
C SER A 182 32.71 2.54 12.19
N PRO A 183 33.95 2.99 12.35
CA PRO A 183 34.24 4.19 13.14
C PRO A 183 33.53 5.45 12.63
N GLN A 184 33.34 5.56 11.31
CA GLN A 184 32.66 6.70 10.68
C GLN A 184 31.17 6.73 11.04
N VAL A 185 30.50 5.58 10.97
CA VAL A 185 29.08 5.45 11.32
C VAL A 185 28.91 5.63 12.83
N ALA A 186 29.62 4.86 13.65
CA ALA A 186 29.47 4.89 15.11
C ALA A 186 29.74 6.30 15.71
N GLN A 187 30.57 7.13 15.07
CA GLN A 187 30.80 8.51 15.49
C GLN A 187 29.63 9.42 15.16
N ALA A 188 29.00 9.25 14.01
CA ALA A 188 27.97 10.16 13.48
C ALA A 188 26.54 9.71 13.82
N GLU A 189 26.30 8.41 13.99
CA GLU A 189 25.02 7.75 14.22
C GLU A 189 24.19 8.41 15.35
N PRO A 190 24.72 8.68 16.56
CA PRO A 190 23.89 9.22 17.64
C PRO A 190 23.25 10.58 17.30
N ALA A 191 23.98 11.42 16.56
CA ALA A 191 23.44 12.71 16.13
C ALA A 191 22.47 12.56 14.96
N TYR A 192 22.73 11.62 14.06
CA TYR A 192 21.84 11.28 12.95
C TYR A 192 20.51 10.71 13.46
N ASP A 193 20.54 9.77 14.38
CA ASP A 193 19.35 9.14 14.95
C ASP A 193 18.51 10.12 15.78
N ALA A 194 19.16 11.06 16.49
CA ALA A 194 18.44 12.15 17.13
C ALA A 194 17.68 12.99 16.09
N ALA A 195 18.32 13.31 14.96
CA ALA A 195 17.68 14.06 13.89
C ALA A 195 16.55 13.26 13.22
N VAL A 196 16.66 11.94 13.08
CA VAL A 196 15.55 11.08 12.61
C VAL A 196 14.32 11.22 13.50
N ARG A 197 14.51 11.21 14.83
CA ARG A 197 13.40 11.43 15.78
C ARG A 197 12.79 12.81 15.65
N ASP A 198 13.60 13.84 15.43
CA ASP A 198 13.13 15.23 15.22
C ASP A 198 12.33 15.35 13.92
N ILE A 199 12.74 14.65 12.84
CA ILE A 199 11.98 14.57 11.58
C ILE A 199 10.59 13.99 11.86
N VAL A 200 10.51 12.82 12.51
CA VAL A 200 9.23 12.18 12.84
C VAL A 200 8.34 13.11 13.66
N ALA A 201 8.90 13.75 14.69
CA ALA A 201 8.14 14.68 15.53
C ALA A 201 7.60 15.88 14.74
N SER A 202 8.39 16.41 13.81
CA SER A 202 8.00 17.51 12.93
C SER A 202 6.85 17.11 12.00
N GLU A 203 6.94 15.91 11.38
CA GLU A 203 5.93 15.39 10.47
C GLU A 203 4.60 15.11 11.21
N GLN A 204 4.68 14.53 12.40
CA GLN A 204 3.50 14.31 13.25
C GLN A 204 2.85 15.62 13.70
N ALA A 205 3.65 16.63 14.02
CA ALA A 205 3.13 17.97 14.35
C ALA A 205 2.43 18.63 13.17
N ALA A 206 2.84 18.31 11.94
CA ALA A 206 2.17 18.72 10.70
C ALA A 206 0.92 17.87 10.37
N GLY A 207 0.58 16.88 11.21
CA GLY A 207 -0.58 15.99 11.01
C GLY A 207 -0.35 14.89 9.98
N ARG A 208 0.90 14.59 9.63
CA ARG A 208 1.26 13.54 8.67
C ARG A 208 1.45 12.20 9.36
N HIS A 209 1.23 11.12 8.64
CA HIS A 209 1.33 9.75 9.16
C HIS A 209 2.76 9.22 9.09
N VAL A 210 3.64 9.76 9.93
CA VAL A 210 5.03 9.31 10.03
C VAL A 210 5.27 8.70 11.41
N GLY A 211 5.64 7.42 11.46
CA GLY A 211 5.94 6.67 12.68
C GLY A 211 7.44 6.47 12.86
N PHE A 212 7.93 6.63 14.09
CA PHE A 212 9.31 6.29 14.43
C PHE A 212 9.44 4.78 14.68
N VAL A 213 10.51 4.17 14.17
CA VAL A 213 10.88 2.78 14.43
C VAL A 213 12.28 2.73 15.02
N ASP A 214 12.37 2.21 16.24
CA ASP A 214 13.58 2.16 17.04
C ASP A 214 14.36 0.85 16.76
N MET A 215 15.55 0.96 16.20
CA MET A 215 16.48 -0.17 15.98
C MET A 215 17.37 -0.44 17.19
N GLY A 216 17.18 0.25 18.30
CA GLY A 216 18.00 0.13 19.52
C GLY A 216 17.95 -1.23 20.22
N ALA A 217 17.10 -2.17 19.78
CA ALA A 217 17.15 -3.57 20.24
C ALA A 217 18.33 -4.36 19.65
N LEU A 218 18.94 -3.86 18.57
CA LEU A 218 20.13 -4.45 17.97
C LEU A 218 21.39 -4.03 18.77
N THR A 219 22.37 -4.90 18.73
CA THR A 219 23.71 -4.67 19.30
C THR A 219 24.75 -5.02 18.24
N THR A 220 26.00 -4.65 18.45
CA THR A 220 27.10 -5.03 17.54
C THR A 220 27.32 -6.54 17.42
N ALA A 221 26.80 -7.35 18.34
CA ALA A 221 26.80 -8.81 18.24
C ALA A 221 25.78 -9.35 17.21
N ASP A 222 24.83 -8.52 16.81
CA ASP A 222 23.80 -8.84 15.81
C ASP A 222 24.25 -8.48 14.38
N LEU A 223 25.51 -8.08 14.20
CA LEU A 223 26.08 -7.75 12.90
C LEU A 223 26.86 -8.94 12.31
N ALA A 224 26.83 -9.07 11.00
CA ALA A 224 27.65 -10.00 10.22
C ALA A 224 28.99 -9.37 9.82
N ASP A 225 29.01 -8.06 9.64
CA ASP A 225 30.19 -7.26 9.32
C ASP A 225 30.15 -5.92 10.09
N GLN A 226 30.61 -4.83 9.52
CA GLN A 226 30.65 -3.55 10.23
C GLN A 226 29.30 -2.84 10.31
N VAL A 227 28.37 -3.15 9.42
CA VAL A 227 27.10 -2.42 9.26
C VAL A 227 25.90 -3.31 8.97
N HIS A 228 26.11 -4.49 8.37
CA HIS A 228 24.99 -5.34 7.97
C HIS A 228 24.61 -6.29 9.11
N PRO A 229 23.32 -6.38 9.43
CA PRO A 229 22.82 -7.34 10.39
C PRO A 229 23.04 -8.80 9.95
N ASN A 230 23.30 -9.69 10.89
CA ASN A 230 23.16 -11.13 10.69
C ASN A 230 21.69 -11.54 10.83
N ASP A 231 21.38 -12.83 10.66
CA ASP A 231 19.98 -13.32 10.72
C ASP A 231 19.28 -12.97 12.04
N THR A 232 20.01 -12.95 13.18
CA THR A 232 19.44 -12.52 14.47
C THR A 232 19.13 -11.03 14.46
N GLY A 233 20.02 -10.21 13.93
CA GLY A 233 19.80 -8.78 13.77
C GLY A 233 18.61 -8.49 12.87
N TYR A 234 18.51 -9.16 11.73
CA TYR A 234 17.35 -9.02 10.83
C TYR A 234 16.03 -9.45 11.47
N ARG A 235 16.04 -10.49 12.31
CA ARG A 235 14.82 -10.84 13.07
C ARG A 235 14.41 -9.72 14.03
N LYS A 236 15.34 -9.12 14.75
CA LYS A 236 15.07 -7.97 15.63
C LYS A 236 14.56 -6.75 14.84
N MET A 237 15.12 -6.50 13.66
CA MET A 237 14.59 -5.46 12.76
C MET A 237 13.14 -5.75 12.35
N ALA A 238 12.83 -7.00 11.99
CA ALA A 238 11.46 -7.38 11.66
C ALA A 238 10.50 -7.15 12.83
N ASP A 239 10.92 -7.47 14.06
CA ASP A 239 10.15 -7.20 15.29
C ASP A 239 9.89 -5.69 15.47
N ALA A 240 10.90 -4.84 15.20
CA ALA A 240 10.77 -3.40 15.30
C ALA A 240 9.82 -2.84 14.23
N TRP A 241 9.97 -3.25 12.98
CA TRP A 241 9.05 -2.87 11.89
C TRP A 241 7.62 -3.33 12.17
N HIS A 242 7.43 -4.56 12.63
CA HIS A 242 6.12 -5.10 13.00
C HIS A 242 5.46 -4.27 14.11
N ALA A 243 6.22 -3.90 15.14
CA ALA A 243 5.73 -3.02 16.20
C ALA A 243 5.32 -1.65 15.64
N GLY A 244 6.09 -1.09 14.70
CA GLY A 244 5.77 0.16 14.01
C GLY A 244 4.45 0.08 13.22
N VAL A 245 4.24 -1.00 12.47
CA VAL A 245 2.98 -1.23 11.73
C VAL A 245 1.79 -1.32 12.68
N ARG A 246 1.93 -2.05 13.79
CA ARG A 246 0.88 -2.15 14.81
C ARG A 246 0.57 -0.80 15.47
N ALA A 247 1.58 0.02 15.71
CA ALA A 247 1.39 1.37 16.25
C ALA A 247 0.63 2.26 15.24
N ALA A 248 1.00 2.22 13.96
CA ALA A 248 0.30 2.93 12.89
C ALA A 248 -1.16 2.47 12.74
N ALA A 249 -1.41 1.16 12.82
CA ALA A 249 -2.77 0.60 12.83
C ALA A 249 -3.60 1.11 14.01
N SER A 250 -3.02 1.08 15.21
CA SER A 250 -3.67 1.56 16.45
C SER A 250 -3.96 3.06 16.41
N ALA A 251 -3.12 3.85 15.72
CA ALA A 251 -3.33 5.27 15.47
C ALA A 251 -4.37 5.54 14.36
N GLY A 252 -4.85 4.50 13.67
CA GLY A 252 -5.79 4.62 12.57
C GLY A 252 -5.16 5.25 11.31
N TRP A 253 -3.85 5.10 11.10
CA TRP A 253 -3.13 5.69 9.96
C TRP A 253 -3.19 4.83 8.71
N LEU A 254 -3.33 3.51 8.85
CA LEU A 254 -3.35 2.61 7.69
C LEU A 254 -4.61 2.87 6.85
N ARG A 255 -4.42 3.10 5.56
CA ARG A 255 -5.48 3.33 4.58
C ARG A 255 -5.37 2.27 3.48
N ALA A 256 -6.47 1.96 2.81
CA ALA A 256 -6.42 1.08 1.65
C ALA A 256 -5.51 1.69 0.57
N PRO A 257 -4.69 0.88 -0.11
CA PRO A 257 -3.79 1.37 -1.15
C PRO A 257 -4.60 1.98 -2.31
N GLN A 258 -4.04 3.02 -2.94
CA GLN A 258 -4.67 3.62 -4.12
C GLN A 258 -4.77 2.60 -5.26
N PRO A 259 -5.86 2.62 -6.06
CA PRO A 259 -5.94 1.79 -7.24
C PRO A 259 -4.80 2.13 -8.22
N VAL A 260 -4.18 1.10 -8.77
CA VAL A 260 -3.21 1.26 -9.86
C VAL A 260 -3.87 0.86 -11.17
N THR A 261 -3.79 1.73 -12.17
CA THR A 261 -4.30 1.45 -13.52
C THR A 261 -3.16 1.48 -14.51
N GLY A 262 -3.02 0.43 -15.29
CA GLY A 262 -1.96 0.31 -16.27
C GLY A 262 -2.13 -0.91 -17.16
N VAL A 263 -1.10 -1.19 -17.95
CA VAL A 263 -1.04 -2.42 -18.75
C VAL A 263 -0.53 -3.55 -17.86
N LEU A 264 -1.28 -4.64 -17.75
CA LEU A 264 -0.84 -5.81 -16.98
C LEU A 264 0.07 -6.68 -17.86
N LYS A 265 1.38 -6.55 -17.64
CA LYS A 265 2.41 -7.24 -18.40
C LYS A 265 2.67 -8.65 -17.85
N SER A 266 2.82 -9.60 -18.75
CA SER A 266 3.26 -10.96 -18.43
C SER A 266 4.77 -11.02 -18.24
N GLY A 267 5.26 -11.96 -17.41
CA GLY A 267 6.67 -12.35 -17.37
C GLY A 267 7.17 -12.97 -18.69
N MET A 268 6.26 -13.31 -19.61
CA MET A 268 6.60 -13.70 -20.98
C MET A 268 6.87 -12.45 -21.82
N ALA A 269 8.06 -12.38 -22.42
CA ALA A 269 8.56 -11.18 -23.08
C ALA A 269 7.59 -10.62 -24.15
N GLY A 270 7.25 -9.35 -24.00
CA GLY A 270 6.39 -8.62 -24.95
C GLY A 270 4.91 -9.00 -24.92
N LYS A 271 4.47 -9.73 -23.88
CA LYS A 271 3.09 -10.17 -23.72
C LYS A 271 2.37 -9.45 -22.59
N CYS A 272 1.04 -9.30 -22.77
CA CYS A 272 0.15 -8.61 -21.84
C CYS A 272 -1.13 -9.41 -21.60
N LEU A 273 -1.77 -9.19 -20.47
CA LEU A 273 -3.13 -9.64 -20.17
C LEU A 273 -4.10 -8.87 -21.07
N ASP A 274 -4.94 -9.58 -21.82
CA ASP A 274 -5.75 -9.00 -22.88
C ASP A 274 -7.18 -9.56 -22.86
N LEU A 275 -8.12 -8.69 -23.20
CA LEU A 275 -9.51 -9.10 -23.43
C LEU A 275 -9.70 -9.52 -24.89
N ASN A 276 -10.14 -10.74 -25.11
CA ASN A 276 -10.39 -11.26 -26.45
C ASN A 276 -11.28 -10.30 -27.26
N ALA A 277 -10.76 -9.88 -28.42
CA ALA A 277 -11.39 -8.92 -29.31
C ALA A 277 -11.73 -7.55 -28.67
N GLY A 278 -11.14 -7.22 -27.51
CA GLY A 278 -11.44 -5.99 -26.77
C GLY A 278 -12.88 -5.94 -26.23
N SER A 279 -13.54 -7.07 -26.12
CA SER A 279 -14.95 -7.16 -25.71
C SER A 279 -15.11 -6.91 -24.21
N ALA A 280 -16.13 -6.13 -23.82
CA ALA A 280 -16.55 -5.92 -22.43
C ALA A 280 -17.76 -6.79 -22.04
N ALA A 281 -18.14 -7.78 -22.84
CA ALA A 281 -19.26 -8.66 -22.53
C ALA A 281 -18.89 -9.65 -21.39
N ASN A 282 -19.88 -10.04 -20.57
CA ASN A 282 -19.69 -11.13 -19.63
C ASN A 282 -19.33 -12.43 -20.38
N GLY A 283 -18.36 -13.17 -19.83
CA GLY A 283 -17.84 -14.38 -20.47
C GLY A 283 -16.76 -14.12 -21.52
N THR A 284 -16.32 -12.87 -21.69
CA THR A 284 -15.18 -12.59 -22.58
C THR A 284 -13.93 -13.28 -22.07
N PRO A 285 -13.30 -14.15 -22.88
CA PRO A 285 -12.06 -14.80 -22.47
C PRO A 285 -10.95 -13.80 -22.18
N VAL A 286 -10.22 -14.03 -21.10
CA VAL A 286 -8.97 -13.32 -20.82
C VAL A 286 -7.83 -14.17 -21.36
N GLN A 287 -6.95 -13.53 -22.12
CA GLN A 287 -5.93 -14.20 -22.93
C GLN A 287 -4.56 -13.51 -22.81
N LEU A 288 -3.54 -14.21 -23.23
CA LEU A 288 -2.22 -13.66 -23.52
C LEU A 288 -2.24 -13.04 -24.92
N TRP A 289 -1.72 -11.83 -25.07
CA TRP A 289 -1.58 -11.17 -26.37
C TRP A 289 -0.33 -10.30 -26.42
N THR A 290 0.20 -10.08 -27.61
CA THR A 290 1.28 -9.09 -27.81
C THR A 290 0.84 -7.73 -27.29
N CYS A 291 1.68 -7.08 -26.48
CA CYS A 291 1.37 -5.75 -25.93
C CYS A 291 1.19 -4.74 -27.06
N ASN A 292 0.03 -4.10 -27.13
CA ASN A 292 -0.37 -3.22 -28.24
C ASN A 292 -0.94 -1.86 -27.78
N GLY A 293 -0.99 -1.64 -26.44
CA GLY A 293 -1.45 -0.37 -25.86
C GLY A 293 -2.94 -0.06 -26.02
N THR A 294 -3.76 -1.04 -26.40
CA THR A 294 -5.22 -0.87 -26.51
C THR A 294 -5.89 -0.97 -25.14
N VAL A 295 -7.12 -0.47 -25.05
CA VAL A 295 -7.95 -0.54 -23.83
C VAL A 295 -8.25 -1.98 -23.39
N ALA A 296 -8.08 -2.97 -24.27
CA ALA A 296 -8.20 -4.38 -23.96
C ALA A 296 -7.14 -4.89 -22.98
N GLN A 297 -6.05 -4.13 -22.82
CA GLN A 297 -4.89 -4.49 -22.00
C GLN A 297 -4.74 -3.58 -20.76
N VAL A 298 -5.66 -2.64 -20.58
CA VAL A 298 -5.66 -1.72 -19.44
C VAL A 298 -6.48 -2.31 -18.29
N TRP A 299 -5.79 -2.56 -17.19
CA TRP A 299 -6.36 -3.15 -15.99
C TRP A 299 -6.19 -2.23 -14.79
N THR A 300 -7.08 -2.33 -13.83
CA THR A 300 -7.04 -1.58 -12.57
C THR A 300 -7.05 -2.57 -11.42
N SER A 301 -6.07 -2.50 -10.53
CA SER A 301 -6.09 -3.19 -9.25
C SER A 301 -7.07 -2.46 -8.34
N GLY A 302 -8.17 -3.11 -7.96
CA GLY A 302 -9.18 -2.54 -7.06
C GLY A 302 -8.72 -2.59 -5.60
N GLN A 303 -9.21 -1.62 -4.81
CA GLN A 303 -8.97 -1.59 -3.36
C GLN A 303 -9.65 -2.76 -2.62
N ASP A 304 -10.62 -3.38 -3.27
CA ASP A 304 -11.42 -4.50 -2.79
C ASP A 304 -10.84 -5.88 -3.18
N GLY A 305 -9.60 -5.92 -3.61
CA GLY A 305 -8.93 -7.16 -4.04
C GLY A 305 -9.34 -7.65 -5.42
N THR A 306 -10.07 -6.84 -6.20
CA THR A 306 -10.44 -7.19 -7.58
C THR A 306 -9.42 -6.65 -8.58
N VAL A 307 -9.27 -7.33 -9.72
CA VAL A 307 -8.56 -6.83 -10.91
C VAL A 307 -9.60 -6.55 -11.99
N ARG A 308 -9.65 -5.32 -12.48
CA ARG A 308 -10.75 -4.84 -13.32
C ARG A 308 -10.27 -4.33 -14.67
N ALA A 309 -11.06 -4.59 -15.71
CA ALA A 309 -10.94 -3.95 -17.01
C ALA A 309 -12.32 -3.52 -17.51
N GLN A 310 -12.42 -2.34 -18.12
CA GLN A 310 -13.67 -1.82 -18.69
C GLN A 310 -14.87 -1.89 -17.73
N GLY A 311 -14.64 -1.66 -16.42
CA GLY A 311 -15.67 -1.65 -15.38
C GLY A 311 -16.14 -3.02 -14.87
N LYS A 312 -15.52 -4.12 -15.34
CA LYS A 312 -15.81 -5.50 -14.93
C LYS A 312 -14.60 -6.16 -14.28
N CYS A 313 -14.80 -7.30 -13.62
CA CYS A 313 -13.80 -8.02 -12.84
C CYS A 313 -13.19 -9.17 -13.64
N LEU A 314 -11.88 -9.41 -13.42
CA LEU A 314 -11.22 -10.65 -13.76
C LEU A 314 -11.85 -11.77 -12.90
N ASP A 315 -12.42 -12.77 -13.55
CA ASP A 315 -13.28 -13.77 -12.93
C ASP A 315 -12.81 -15.18 -13.30
N VAL A 316 -12.81 -16.08 -12.31
CA VAL A 316 -12.62 -17.51 -12.60
C VAL A 316 -13.96 -18.10 -13.00
N THR A 317 -14.06 -18.56 -14.24
CA THR A 317 -15.28 -19.09 -14.83
C THR A 317 -15.99 -20.09 -13.93
N GLY A 318 -17.26 -19.82 -13.60
CA GLY A 318 -18.08 -20.71 -12.79
C GLY A 318 -17.61 -20.88 -11.36
N ALA A 319 -16.77 -19.99 -10.82
CA ALA A 319 -16.15 -20.11 -9.51
C ALA A 319 -15.39 -21.44 -9.32
N ALA A 320 -14.85 -22.00 -10.39
CA ALA A 320 -14.07 -23.24 -10.34
C ALA A 320 -12.74 -23.02 -9.61
N THR A 321 -12.22 -24.07 -8.95
CA THR A 321 -11.00 -23.98 -8.14
C THR A 321 -9.89 -24.93 -8.60
N GLY A 322 -10.10 -25.71 -9.65
CA GLY A 322 -9.14 -26.70 -10.15
C GLY A 322 -8.08 -26.12 -11.08
N ASN A 323 -6.97 -26.84 -11.26
CA ASN A 323 -6.02 -26.56 -12.33
C ASN A 323 -6.71 -26.61 -13.69
N GLY A 324 -6.38 -25.66 -14.58
CA GLY A 324 -7.00 -25.54 -15.89
C GLY A 324 -8.32 -24.80 -15.89
N SER A 325 -8.80 -24.28 -14.75
CA SER A 325 -10.01 -23.47 -14.72
C SER A 325 -9.75 -22.16 -15.47
N PRO A 326 -10.52 -21.87 -16.55
CA PRO A 326 -10.29 -20.69 -17.35
C PRO A 326 -10.71 -19.40 -16.63
N VAL A 327 -10.14 -18.30 -17.06
CA VAL A 327 -10.52 -16.96 -16.58
C VAL A 327 -11.23 -16.17 -17.67
N GLU A 328 -12.09 -15.26 -17.23
CA GLU A 328 -12.93 -14.45 -18.10
C GLU A 328 -13.21 -13.07 -17.48
N LEU A 329 -13.81 -12.19 -18.24
CA LEU A 329 -14.34 -10.92 -17.76
C LEU A 329 -15.81 -11.12 -17.36
N TRP A 330 -16.17 -10.67 -16.15
CA TRP A 330 -17.56 -10.77 -15.67
C TRP A 330 -17.95 -9.56 -14.83
N ASP A 331 -19.27 -9.29 -14.70
CA ASP A 331 -19.77 -8.28 -13.77
C ASP A 331 -19.23 -8.53 -12.37
N CYS A 332 -18.73 -7.48 -11.70
CA CYS A 332 -18.25 -7.60 -10.34
C CYS A 332 -19.40 -7.95 -9.39
N ASN A 333 -19.30 -9.07 -8.70
CA ASN A 333 -20.34 -9.62 -7.83
C ASN A 333 -19.87 -9.86 -6.38
N GLY A 334 -18.58 -9.57 -6.07
CA GLY A 334 -17.98 -9.76 -4.75
C GLY A 334 -17.65 -11.21 -4.40
N GLY A 335 -17.77 -12.15 -5.35
CA GLY A 335 -17.44 -13.55 -5.16
C GLY A 335 -15.94 -13.79 -4.98
N GLY A 336 -15.56 -14.85 -4.26
CA GLY A 336 -14.17 -15.22 -4.05
C GLY A 336 -13.41 -15.56 -5.35
N ASN A 337 -14.13 -15.93 -6.41
CA ASN A 337 -13.58 -16.16 -7.75
C ASN A 337 -13.16 -14.88 -8.49
N GLN A 338 -13.45 -13.71 -7.93
CA GLN A 338 -13.04 -12.40 -8.43
C GLN A 338 -12.01 -11.71 -7.52
N GLN A 339 -11.56 -12.39 -6.48
CA GLN A 339 -10.54 -11.90 -5.57
C GLN A 339 -9.15 -12.34 -6.03
N TRP A 340 -8.24 -11.41 -6.09
CA TRP A 340 -6.87 -11.62 -6.54
C TRP A 340 -5.92 -10.93 -5.58
N GLN A 341 -4.93 -11.65 -5.15
CA GLN A 341 -3.88 -11.15 -4.26
C GLN A 341 -2.54 -11.22 -5.00
N PRO A 342 -1.69 -10.20 -4.86
CA PRO A 342 -0.30 -10.31 -5.27
C PRO A 342 0.35 -11.54 -4.61
N TYR A 343 1.07 -12.30 -5.37
CA TYR A 343 1.74 -13.49 -4.88
C TYR A 343 2.92 -13.86 -5.78
N ASN A 344 4.12 -13.78 -5.23
CA ASN A 344 5.36 -14.18 -5.92
C ASN A 344 5.55 -13.52 -7.31
N GLY A 345 5.28 -12.22 -7.40
CA GLY A 345 5.34 -11.45 -8.65
C GLY A 345 4.20 -11.73 -9.62
N GLY A 346 3.12 -12.36 -9.15
CA GLY A 346 1.93 -12.67 -9.94
C GLY A 346 0.65 -12.44 -9.18
N LEU A 347 -0.43 -13.05 -9.64
CA LEU A 347 -1.77 -12.93 -9.06
C LEU A 347 -2.28 -14.30 -8.60
N ARG A 348 -2.60 -14.42 -7.31
CA ARG A 348 -3.21 -15.63 -6.72
C ARG A 348 -4.68 -15.39 -6.41
N ASN A 349 -5.52 -16.35 -6.76
CA ASN A 349 -6.90 -16.36 -6.31
C ASN A 349 -7.00 -17.07 -4.94
N PRO A 350 -7.36 -16.36 -3.85
CA PRO A 350 -7.38 -16.95 -2.49
C PRO A 350 -8.36 -18.09 -2.33
N ALA A 351 -9.53 -18.03 -3.01
CA ALA A 351 -10.56 -19.04 -2.89
C ALA A 351 -10.12 -20.40 -3.45
N SER A 352 -9.26 -20.41 -4.46
CA SER A 352 -8.70 -21.62 -5.05
C SER A 352 -7.31 -21.97 -4.50
N GLY A 353 -6.60 -21.00 -3.95
CA GLY A 353 -5.18 -21.11 -3.59
C GLY A 353 -4.24 -21.17 -4.80
N ARG A 354 -4.73 -20.90 -6.03
CA ARG A 354 -4.01 -21.01 -7.30
C ARG A 354 -3.69 -19.68 -7.92
N CYS A 355 -2.69 -19.68 -8.81
CA CYS A 355 -2.18 -18.49 -9.49
C CYS A 355 -2.79 -18.35 -10.90
N LEU A 356 -2.90 -17.10 -11.35
CA LEU A 356 -3.18 -16.79 -12.75
C LEU A 356 -2.02 -17.27 -13.60
N ASP A 357 -2.31 -18.08 -14.58
CA ASP A 357 -1.32 -18.89 -15.30
C ASP A 357 -1.51 -18.81 -16.81
N ASP A 358 -0.40 -18.63 -17.50
CA ASP A 358 -0.31 -18.86 -18.93
C ASP A 358 0.05 -20.32 -19.21
N PRO A 359 -0.84 -21.12 -19.85
CA PRO A 359 -0.63 -22.53 -20.04
C PRO A 359 0.67 -22.85 -20.80
N ALA A 360 1.46 -23.76 -20.23
CA ALA A 360 2.66 -24.31 -20.87
C ALA A 360 3.70 -23.25 -21.31
N PHE A 361 3.79 -22.12 -20.64
CA PHE A 361 4.70 -21.01 -20.99
C PHE A 361 4.49 -20.55 -22.45
N SER A 362 3.24 -20.42 -22.87
CA SER A 362 2.91 -20.04 -24.23
C SER A 362 3.38 -18.62 -24.55
N VAL A 363 3.79 -18.41 -25.79
CA VAL A 363 4.05 -17.08 -26.37
C VAL A 363 3.08 -16.76 -27.51
N ALA A 364 2.08 -17.61 -27.71
CA ALA A 364 1.11 -17.45 -28.79
C ALA A 364 0.00 -16.45 -28.40
N ASP A 365 -0.28 -15.49 -29.29
CA ASP A 365 -1.43 -14.60 -29.12
C ASP A 365 -2.73 -15.42 -29.13
N GLY A 366 -3.65 -15.05 -28.22
CA GLY A 366 -4.91 -15.75 -28.05
C GLY A 366 -4.87 -16.95 -27.10
N THR A 367 -3.71 -17.20 -26.46
CA THR A 367 -3.64 -18.24 -25.41
C THR A 367 -4.55 -17.84 -24.26
N ARG A 368 -5.59 -18.65 -23.98
CA ARG A 368 -6.52 -18.40 -22.89
C ARG A 368 -5.85 -18.69 -21.54
N LEU A 369 -5.94 -17.73 -20.63
CA LEU A 369 -5.38 -17.87 -19.30
C LEU A 369 -6.26 -18.72 -18.38
N GLN A 370 -5.65 -19.26 -17.34
CA GLN A 370 -6.26 -20.23 -16.45
C GLN A 370 -5.79 -20.06 -15.01
N LEU A 371 -6.37 -20.84 -14.10
CA LEU A 371 -5.79 -21.13 -12.79
C LEU A 371 -4.85 -22.32 -12.88
N TRP A 372 -3.73 -22.26 -12.18
CA TRP A 372 -2.82 -23.40 -11.99
C TRP A 372 -2.14 -23.32 -10.62
N ASP A 373 -1.66 -24.47 -10.12
CA ASP A 373 -0.85 -24.49 -8.90
C ASP A 373 0.31 -23.51 -9.03
N CYS A 374 0.52 -22.68 -8.00
CA CYS A 374 1.56 -21.64 -8.04
C CYS A 374 2.95 -22.29 -8.14
N ASN A 375 3.67 -22.00 -9.20
CA ASN A 375 4.96 -22.61 -9.52
C ASN A 375 6.13 -21.61 -9.54
N GLY A 376 5.84 -20.28 -9.43
CA GLY A 376 6.84 -19.20 -9.46
C GLY A 376 7.50 -18.97 -10.82
N GLY A 377 7.03 -19.64 -11.88
CA GLY A 377 7.54 -19.49 -13.24
C GLY A 377 7.12 -18.17 -13.88
N THR A 378 7.85 -17.76 -14.95
CA THR A 378 7.54 -16.54 -15.70
C THR A 378 6.16 -16.51 -16.32
N ASN A 379 5.54 -17.69 -16.52
CA ASN A 379 4.16 -17.85 -16.99
C ASN A 379 3.11 -17.49 -15.94
N GLN A 380 3.50 -17.24 -14.70
CA GLN A 380 2.62 -16.81 -13.62
C GLN A 380 3.03 -15.42 -13.07
N GLN A 381 3.99 -14.75 -13.68
CA GLN A 381 4.39 -13.41 -13.30
C GLN A 381 3.58 -12.38 -14.07
N TRP A 382 3.03 -11.42 -13.33
CA TRP A 382 2.16 -10.36 -13.84
C TRP A 382 2.49 -9.04 -13.13
N SER A 383 2.91 -8.05 -13.89
CA SER A 383 3.24 -6.72 -13.35
C SER A 383 2.38 -5.64 -14.00
N LEU A 384 1.81 -4.80 -13.16
CA LEU A 384 1.05 -3.62 -13.62
C LEU A 384 2.04 -2.48 -13.88
N ALA A 385 2.07 -1.93 -15.11
CA ALA A 385 3.03 -0.92 -15.54
C ALA A 385 2.38 0.14 -16.45
#